data_46760923b243c95c2ceb0cf72016ecc7
#
_entry.id   46760923b243c95c2ceb0cf72016ecc7
#
_cell.length_a   1.000
_cell.length_b   1.000
_cell.length_c   1.000
_cell.angle_alpha   90.00
_cell.angle_beta   90.00
_cell.angle_gamma   90.00
#
_symmetry.space_group_name_H-M   'P 1'
#
loop_
_entity.id
_entity.type
_entity.pdbx_description
1 polymer ?
#
loop_
_entity_poly.entity_id
_entity_poly.type
_entity_poly.pdbx_seq_one_letter_code
_entity_poly.pdbx_strand_id
1 'polypeptide(L)'
;VRKTLITGLLAITFSVNAQDCFEMAGRDYRIEPDLLRAISFRESSWRDNALNVVSQSEYAVGKMQIHSQNFSHLTQFGITPRQLYTDSCMNIYTGAYYLAIAFKRWGYSWRAVGAYNAGFRETEVQEKKRQQYAKEIQARACP
;
A
#
# COMPACT_ATOMS: atom_id res chain seq x y z
N VAL A 1 -27.67 2.51 -61.70
CA VAL A 1 -27.39 3.25 -60.45
C VAL A 1 -26.93 2.23 -59.41
N ARG A 2 -25.62 2.16 -59.15
CA ARG A 2 -25.06 1.31 -58.12
C ARG A 2 -25.20 2.05 -56.78
N LYS A 3 -26.01 1.50 -55.87
CA LYS A 3 -26.04 1.93 -54.46
C LYS A 3 -24.89 1.27 -53.73
N THR A 4 -23.88 2.05 -53.41
CA THR A 4 -22.76 1.60 -52.55
C THR A 4 -23.22 1.65 -51.09
N LEU A 5 -23.45 0.52 -50.48
CA LEU A 5 -23.65 0.39 -49.05
C LEU A 5 -22.29 0.56 -48.35
N ILE A 6 -22.12 1.70 -47.68
CA ILE A 6 -20.98 1.91 -46.80
C ILE A 6 -21.37 1.29 -45.46
N THR A 7 -20.83 0.09 -45.21
CA THR A 7 -20.94 -0.56 -43.90
C THR A 7 -19.94 0.15 -42.97
N GLY A 8 -20.45 1.03 -42.14
CA GLY A 8 -19.63 1.66 -41.11
C GLY A 8 -19.24 0.61 -40.05
N LEU A 9 -17.95 0.29 -39.96
CA LEU A 9 -17.37 -0.53 -38.91
C LEU A 9 -17.32 0.32 -37.64
N LEU A 10 -18.23 0.09 -36.68
CA LEU A 10 -18.14 0.68 -35.37
C LEU A 10 -16.96 0.02 -34.63
N ALA A 11 -15.86 0.72 -34.52
CA ALA A 11 -14.74 0.32 -33.66
C ALA A 11 -15.17 0.55 -32.21
N ILE A 12 -15.53 -0.55 -31.52
CA ILE A 12 -15.76 -0.52 -30.08
C ILE A 12 -14.39 -0.44 -29.43
N THR A 13 -13.98 0.73 -28.99
CA THR A 13 -12.79 0.92 -28.16
C THR A 13 -13.11 0.48 -26.74
N PHE A 14 -12.63 -0.71 -26.34
CA PHE A 14 -12.62 -1.10 -24.95
C PHE A 14 -11.56 -0.25 -24.23
N SER A 15 -12.01 0.68 -23.37
CA SER A 15 -11.12 1.36 -22.44
C SER A 15 -10.67 0.31 -21.42
N VAL A 16 -9.43 -0.15 -21.53
CA VAL A 16 -8.79 -0.93 -20.47
C VAL A 16 -8.49 0.06 -19.35
N ASN A 17 -9.37 0.15 -18.35
CA ASN A 17 -9.07 0.86 -17.12
C ASN A 17 -7.89 0.15 -16.46
N ALA A 18 -6.78 0.89 -16.25
CA ALA A 18 -5.68 0.39 -15.45
C ALA A 18 -6.22 0.00 -14.07
N GLN A 19 -6.04 -1.26 -13.69
CA GLN A 19 -6.58 -1.78 -12.44
C GLN A 19 -5.87 -1.09 -11.28
N ASP A 20 -6.61 -0.56 -10.30
CA ASP A 20 -6.09 0.10 -9.11
C ASP A 20 -5.30 -0.90 -8.27
N CYS A 21 -4.05 -0.58 -7.97
CA CYS A 21 -3.18 -1.47 -7.18
C CYS A 21 -3.65 -1.66 -5.73
N PHE A 22 -4.38 -0.72 -5.16
CA PHE A 22 -5.00 -0.91 -3.84
C PHE A 22 -6.09 -1.99 -3.89
N GLU A 23 -6.91 -1.99 -4.95
CA GLU A 23 -7.91 -3.04 -5.17
C GLU A 23 -7.26 -4.41 -5.36
N MET A 24 -6.21 -4.46 -6.20
CA MET A 24 -5.49 -5.70 -6.48
C MET A 24 -4.82 -6.26 -5.22
N ALA A 25 -4.05 -5.43 -4.52
CA ALA A 25 -3.36 -5.83 -3.30
C ALA A 25 -4.33 -6.22 -2.18
N GLY A 26 -5.42 -5.47 -2.04
CA GLY A 26 -6.48 -5.77 -1.09
C GLY A 26 -7.11 -7.13 -1.36
N ARG A 27 -7.44 -7.42 -2.61
CA ARG A 27 -7.97 -8.73 -3.01
C ARG A 27 -6.98 -9.86 -2.70
N ASP A 28 -5.72 -9.69 -3.10
CA ASP A 28 -4.71 -10.75 -3.02
C ASP A 28 -4.28 -11.03 -1.57
N TYR A 29 -4.27 -10.02 -0.71
CA TYR A 29 -3.97 -10.16 0.73
C TYR A 29 -5.21 -10.23 1.62
N ARG A 30 -6.42 -10.16 1.06
CA ARG A 30 -7.69 -10.14 1.82
C ARG A 30 -7.75 -9.00 2.83
N ILE A 31 -7.37 -7.82 2.37
CA ILE A 31 -7.40 -6.57 3.12
C ILE A 31 -8.35 -5.61 2.42
N GLU A 32 -9.19 -4.92 3.17
CA GLU A 32 -10.06 -3.88 2.60
C GLU A 32 -9.21 -2.83 1.88
N PRO A 33 -9.44 -2.57 0.58
CA PRO A 33 -8.66 -1.60 -0.17
C PRO A 33 -8.67 -0.20 0.43
N ASP A 34 -9.78 0.20 1.04
CA ASP A 34 -9.90 1.50 1.69
C ASP A 34 -9.02 1.62 2.94
N LEU A 35 -8.76 0.52 3.63
CA LEU A 35 -7.79 0.48 4.72
C LEU A 35 -6.36 0.75 4.19
N LEU A 36 -5.99 0.11 3.08
CA LEU A 36 -4.69 0.37 2.44
C LEU A 36 -4.56 1.81 1.95
N ARG A 37 -5.65 2.38 1.38
CA ARG A 37 -5.69 3.79 0.97
C ARG A 37 -5.53 4.73 2.15
N ALA A 38 -6.20 4.45 3.28
CA ALA A 38 -6.10 5.26 4.50
C ALA A 38 -4.68 5.25 5.08
N ILE A 39 -4.05 4.08 5.12
CA ILE A 39 -2.64 3.94 5.53
C ILE A 39 -1.73 4.75 4.58
N SER A 40 -1.87 4.55 3.28
CA SER A 40 -1.07 5.27 2.28
C SER A 40 -1.25 6.79 2.36
N PHE A 41 -2.46 7.25 2.61
CA PHE A 41 -2.71 8.68 2.82
C PHE A 41 -1.97 9.21 4.05
N ARG A 42 -2.05 8.49 5.17
CA ARG A 42 -1.36 8.85 6.41
C ARG A 42 0.16 8.85 6.22
N GLU A 43 0.70 7.84 5.50
CA GLU A 43 2.14 7.68 5.33
C GLU A 43 2.76 8.70 4.36
N SER A 44 2.07 9.01 3.27
CA SER A 44 2.68 9.77 2.17
C SER A 44 1.76 10.77 1.48
N SER A 45 0.50 10.89 1.89
CA SER A 45 -0.55 11.60 1.12
C SER A 45 -0.64 11.08 -0.32
N TRP A 46 -0.52 9.75 -0.48
CA TRP A 46 -0.53 9.01 -1.75
C TRP A 46 0.60 9.37 -2.73
N ARG A 47 1.68 9.98 -2.27
CA ARG A 47 2.80 10.33 -3.14
C ARG A 47 3.62 9.09 -3.50
N ASP A 48 3.78 8.83 -4.80
CA ASP A 48 4.49 7.65 -5.31
C ASP A 48 5.96 7.59 -4.88
N ASN A 49 6.62 8.72 -4.89
CA ASN A 49 8.05 8.86 -4.64
C ASN A 49 8.35 9.57 -3.32
N ALA A 50 7.47 9.45 -2.34
CA ALA A 50 7.70 10.01 -1.02
C ALA A 50 8.98 9.39 -0.42
N LEU A 51 9.84 10.23 0.12
CA LEU A 51 11.07 9.82 0.76
C LEU A 51 11.21 10.56 2.09
N ASN A 52 11.20 9.81 3.18
CA ASN A 52 11.39 10.34 4.53
C ASN A 52 12.73 9.83 5.08
N VAL A 53 13.71 10.71 5.14
CA VAL A 53 15.10 10.38 5.51
C VAL A 53 15.36 10.81 6.94
N VAL A 54 15.72 9.87 7.81
CA VAL A 54 16.22 10.13 9.17
C VAL A 54 17.76 10.18 9.16
N SER A 55 18.40 9.23 8.45
CA SER A 55 19.85 9.17 8.25
C SER A 55 20.15 8.47 6.93
N GLN A 56 21.43 8.31 6.57
CA GLN A 56 21.84 7.58 5.37
C GLN A 56 21.37 6.11 5.37
N SER A 57 21.23 5.51 6.53
CA SER A 57 20.84 4.11 6.70
C SER A 57 19.39 3.93 7.17
N GLU A 58 18.72 5.01 7.52
CA GLU A 58 17.37 4.96 8.08
C GLU A 58 16.44 5.91 7.31
N TYR A 59 15.60 5.33 6.47
CA TYR A 59 14.64 6.09 5.66
C TYR A 59 13.44 5.21 5.26
N ALA A 60 12.38 5.85 4.81
CA ALA A 60 11.16 5.19 4.34
C ALA A 60 10.78 5.70 2.95
N VAL A 61 10.22 4.81 2.13
CA VAL A 61 10.09 5.01 0.68
C VAL A 61 8.68 4.74 0.20
N GLY A 62 8.17 5.65 -0.62
CA GLY A 62 7.00 5.48 -1.46
C GLY A 62 5.67 5.65 -0.74
N LYS A 63 4.59 5.29 -1.43
CA LYS A 63 3.21 5.47 -0.96
C LYS A 63 2.94 4.88 0.41
N MET A 64 3.49 3.70 0.66
CA MET A 64 3.27 2.95 1.90
C MET A 64 4.40 3.13 2.91
N GLN A 65 5.40 3.97 2.61
CA GLN A 65 6.56 4.26 3.46
C GLN A 65 7.25 3.00 3.97
N ILE A 66 7.72 2.20 3.01
CA ILE A 66 8.48 0.99 3.32
C ILE A 66 9.82 1.38 3.92
N HIS A 67 10.06 0.93 5.13
CA HIS A 67 11.22 1.31 5.93
C HIS A 67 12.48 0.55 5.50
N SER A 68 13.62 1.24 5.50
CA SER A 68 14.92 0.68 5.10
C SER A 68 15.35 -0.54 5.89
N GLN A 69 14.92 -0.69 7.14
CA GLN A 69 15.16 -1.89 7.96
C GLN A 69 14.62 -3.18 7.32
N ASN A 70 13.65 -3.07 6.42
CA ASN A 70 13.02 -4.21 5.74
C ASN A 70 13.71 -4.58 4.42
N PHE A 71 14.64 -3.78 3.92
CA PHE A 71 15.20 -3.97 2.58
C PHE A 71 16.01 -5.26 2.44
N SER A 72 16.76 -5.64 3.47
CA SER A 72 17.49 -6.91 3.48
C SER A 72 16.55 -8.12 3.32
N HIS A 73 15.44 -8.12 4.03
CA HIS A 73 14.41 -9.15 3.92
C HIS A 73 13.77 -9.16 2.53
N LEU A 74 13.41 -7.99 2.01
CA LEU A 74 12.74 -7.85 0.70
C LEU A 74 13.64 -8.26 -0.47
N THR A 75 14.95 -8.08 -0.35
CA THR A 75 15.93 -8.51 -1.35
C THR A 75 15.85 -10.02 -1.61
N GLN A 76 15.50 -10.82 -0.62
CA GLN A 76 15.30 -12.27 -0.78
C GLN A 76 14.17 -12.62 -1.75
N PHE A 77 13.22 -11.71 -1.95
CA PHE A 77 12.13 -11.85 -2.91
C PHE A 77 12.40 -11.11 -4.23
N GLY A 78 13.62 -10.62 -4.45
CA GLY A 78 13.98 -9.86 -5.63
C GLY A 78 13.43 -8.42 -5.64
N ILE A 79 12.97 -7.91 -4.51
CA ILE A 79 12.47 -6.54 -4.37
C ILE A 79 13.61 -5.63 -3.93
N THR A 80 13.94 -4.64 -4.76
CA THR A 80 15.01 -3.68 -4.51
C THR A 80 14.49 -2.36 -3.94
N PRO A 81 15.30 -1.60 -3.20
CA PRO A 81 14.93 -0.25 -2.76
C PRO A 81 14.54 0.67 -3.92
N ARG A 82 15.22 0.54 -5.06
CA ARG A 82 14.90 1.32 -6.26
C ARG A 82 13.51 1.01 -6.80
N GLN A 83 13.12 -0.26 -6.86
CA GLN A 83 11.77 -0.66 -7.28
C GLN A 83 10.70 -0.11 -6.34
N LEU A 84 10.94 -0.12 -5.04
CA LEU A 84 10.03 0.48 -4.06
C LEU A 84 9.84 1.98 -4.26
N TYR A 85 10.86 2.66 -4.76
CA TYR A 85 10.80 4.09 -5.06
C TYR A 85 10.17 4.39 -6.42
N THR A 86 10.41 3.57 -7.45
CA THR A 86 10.00 3.83 -8.83
C THR A 86 8.71 3.11 -9.23
N ASP A 87 8.33 2.05 -8.54
CA ASP A 87 7.15 1.24 -8.83
C ASP A 87 6.11 1.37 -7.69
N SER A 88 5.12 2.21 -7.93
CA SER A 88 4.05 2.48 -6.96
C SER A 88 3.25 1.21 -6.61
N CYS A 89 3.00 0.35 -7.59
CA CYS A 89 2.25 -0.88 -7.37
C CYS A 89 3.05 -1.87 -6.50
N MET A 90 4.34 -2.03 -6.78
CA MET A 90 5.24 -2.83 -5.94
C MET A 90 5.27 -2.30 -4.49
N ASN A 91 5.29 -1.00 -4.32
CA ASN A 91 5.27 -0.35 -3.01
C ASN A 91 3.97 -0.66 -2.25
N ILE A 92 2.81 -0.54 -2.91
CA ILE A 92 1.49 -0.85 -2.32
C ILE A 92 1.42 -2.31 -1.92
N TYR A 93 1.82 -3.24 -2.79
CA TYR A 93 1.84 -4.68 -2.49
C TYR A 93 2.76 -5.00 -1.32
N THR A 94 3.91 -4.36 -1.24
CA THR A 94 4.85 -4.54 -0.11
C THR A 94 4.25 -4.04 1.20
N GLY A 95 3.56 -2.91 1.18
CA GLY A 95 2.82 -2.42 2.36
C GLY A 95 1.70 -3.38 2.79
N ALA A 96 0.93 -3.89 1.83
CA ALA A 96 -0.10 -4.90 2.10
C ALA A 96 0.49 -6.19 2.69
N TYR A 97 1.64 -6.62 2.21
CA TYR A 97 2.38 -7.75 2.77
C TYR A 97 2.72 -7.57 4.26
N TYR A 98 3.26 -6.41 4.65
CA TYR A 98 3.56 -6.12 6.05
C TYR A 98 2.32 -5.99 6.93
N LEU A 99 1.25 -5.41 6.41
CA LEU A 99 -0.03 -5.38 7.13
C LEU A 99 -0.62 -6.77 7.31
N ALA A 100 -0.51 -7.62 6.29
CA ALA A 100 -0.93 -9.02 6.38
C ALA A 100 -0.16 -9.81 7.45
N ILE A 101 1.13 -9.55 7.60
CA ILE A 101 1.94 -10.13 8.70
C ILE A 101 1.37 -9.71 10.06
N ALA A 102 1.02 -8.44 10.22
CA ALA A 102 0.43 -7.95 11.46
C ALA A 102 -0.92 -8.62 11.76
N PHE A 103 -1.77 -8.78 10.76
CA PHE A 103 -3.05 -9.48 10.91
C PHE A 103 -2.87 -10.97 11.21
N LYS A 104 -1.87 -11.61 10.64
CA LYS A 104 -1.56 -13.00 10.97
C LYS A 104 -1.15 -13.15 12.43
N ARG A 105 -0.44 -12.17 12.97
CA ARG A 105 0.07 -12.21 14.35
C ARG A 105 -1.00 -11.86 15.38
N TRP A 106 -1.78 -10.81 15.15
CA TRP A 106 -2.74 -10.28 16.14
C TRP A 106 -4.20 -10.25 15.66
N GLY A 107 -4.50 -10.98 14.58
CA GLY A 107 -5.84 -11.01 13.99
C GLY A 107 -6.20 -9.70 13.30
N TYR A 108 -7.39 -9.66 12.75
CA TYR A 108 -7.96 -8.47 12.12
C TYR A 108 -8.39 -7.49 13.21
N SER A 109 -7.48 -6.64 13.61
CA SER A 109 -7.65 -5.73 14.75
C SER A 109 -6.97 -4.38 14.52
N TRP A 110 -7.44 -3.38 15.20
CA TRP A 110 -6.80 -2.06 15.20
C TRP A 110 -5.40 -2.09 15.82
N ARG A 111 -5.16 -3.01 16.75
CA ARG A 111 -3.81 -3.24 17.29
C ARG A 111 -2.84 -3.68 16.19
N ALA A 112 -3.27 -4.58 15.32
CA ALA A 112 -2.48 -5.02 14.17
C ALA A 112 -2.25 -3.89 13.16
N VAL A 113 -3.26 -3.06 12.89
CA VAL A 113 -3.11 -1.85 12.07
C VAL A 113 -2.07 -0.92 12.68
N GLY A 114 -2.12 -0.70 13.99
CA GLY A 114 -1.14 0.11 14.72
C GLY A 114 0.29 -0.45 14.61
N ALA A 115 0.43 -1.76 14.55
CA ALA A 115 1.73 -2.42 14.40
C ALA A 115 2.40 -2.12 13.05
N TYR A 116 1.66 -1.76 12.02
CA TYR A 116 2.22 -1.32 10.75
C TYR A 116 3.24 -0.19 10.95
N ASN A 117 2.93 0.77 11.80
CA ASN A 117 3.82 1.88 12.13
C ASN A 117 4.75 1.58 13.32
N ALA A 118 4.21 1.03 14.41
CA ALA A 118 4.91 0.95 15.69
C ALA A 118 5.54 -0.42 15.99
N GLY A 119 5.35 -1.41 15.10
CA GLY A 119 5.93 -2.74 15.28
C GLY A 119 5.24 -3.56 16.37
N PHE A 120 5.89 -4.66 16.76
CA PHE A 120 5.31 -5.71 17.61
C PHE A 120 5.84 -5.72 19.04
N ARG A 121 6.79 -4.86 19.40
CA ARG A 121 7.34 -4.84 20.74
C ARG A 121 6.26 -4.54 21.78
N GLU A 122 6.13 -5.39 22.75
CA GLU A 122 5.08 -5.30 23.77
C GLU A 122 5.54 -4.45 24.96
N THR A 123 5.76 -3.16 24.71
CA THR A 123 6.03 -2.15 25.73
C THR A 123 4.86 -1.16 25.77
N GLU A 124 4.68 -0.52 26.92
CA GLU A 124 3.64 0.50 27.09
C GLU A 124 3.79 1.64 26.07
N VAL A 125 5.02 2.06 25.81
CA VAL A 125 5.31 3.13 24.82
C VAL A 125 4.88 2.71 23.43
N GLN A 126 5.22 1.50 23.01
CA GLN A 126 4.84 1.00 21.68
C GLN A 126 3.34 0.74 21.56
N GLU A 127 2.69 0.30 22.63
CA GLU A 127 1.24 0.12 22.64
C GLU A 127 0.51 1.46 22.45
N LYS A 128 0.95 2.52 23.12
CA LYS A 128 0.41 3.86 22.93
C LYS A 128 0.59 4.37 21.50
N LYS A 129 1.75 4.11 20.89
CA LYS A 129 2.01 4.46 19.48
C LYS A 129 1.07 3.68 18.54
N ARG A 130 0.87 2.38 18.77
CA ARG A 130 -0.09 1.58 17.99
C ARG A 130 -1.51 2.14 18.09
N GLN A 131 -1.95 2.46 19.28
CA GLN A 131 -3.29 3.02 19.53
C GLN A 131 -3.46 4.38 18.84
N GLN A 132 -2.47 5.24 18.92
CA GLN A 132 -2.50 6.56 18.28
C GLN A 132 -2.57 6.43 16.76
N TYR A 133 -1.71 5.61 16.19
CA TYR A 133 -1.72 5.35 14.75
C TYR A 133 -3.06 4.76 14.28
N ALA A 134 -3.56 3.76 14.99
CA ALA A 134 -4.85 3.13 14.67
C ALA A 134 -6.01 4.13 14.69
N LYS A 135 -6.04 5.06 15.64
CA LYS A 135 -7.05 6.14 15.68
C LYS A 135 -6.95 7.05 14.45
N GLU A 136 -5.74 7.41 14.04
CA GLU A 136 -5.53 8.24 12.85
C GLU A 136 -6.04 7.54 11.58
N ILE A 137 -5.77 6.24 11.45
CA ILE A 137 -6.24 5.44 10.31
C ILE A 137 -7.76 5.27 10.36
N GLN A 138 -8.33 4.97 11.53
CA GLN A 138 -9.76 4.77 11.71
C GLN A 138 -10.56 6.02 11.32
N ALA A 139 -10.07 7.21 11.65
CA ALA A 139 -10.71 8.46 11.28
C ALA A 139 -10.75 8.70 9.76
N ARG A 140 -9.86 8.06 9.00
CA ARG A 140 -9.79 8.17 7.53
C ARG A 140 -10.53 7.04 6.80
N ALA A 141 -10.51 5.83 7.36
CA ALA A 141 -11.09 4.66 6.74
C ALA A 141 -12.60 4.53 6.98
N CYS A 142 -13.10 5.12 8.06
CA CYS A 142 -14.51 5.11 8.46
C CYS A 142 -15.01 6.55 8.57
N PRO A 143 -15.51 7.14 7.45
CA PRO A 143 -16.09 8.49 7.48
C PRO A 143 -17.39 8.55 8.28
#